data_3b6a0c8be576bfcaf8ba176532ba7abd
#
_entry.id   3b6a0c8be576bfcaf8ba176532ba7abd
#
_cell.length_a   1.000
_cell.length_b   1.000
_cell.length_c   1.000
_cell.angle_alpha   90.00
_cell.angle_beta   90.00
_cell.angle_gamma   90.00
#
_symmetry.space_group_name_H-M   'P 1'
#
loop_
_entity.id
_entity.type
_entity.pdbx_description
1 polymer ?
#
loop_
_entity_poly.entity_id
_entity_poly.type
_entity_poly.pdbx_seq_one_letter_code
_entity_poly.pdbx_strand_id
1 'polypeptide(L)'
;MPKLIVDGREVEVPTGTRLIEACKAAGVVVPHFCYHPGLSVAGNCRMCMVEIEMGGRSRVAASCVEPAVDGMTVRTQGAEVRDTRQGVMEFLLLNHPIDCPSCDCAGECKLQDYYMDWGAVDTGSRRETEPVHKPKRQEIGPHVMLDSERCVLCTRCVRFTQEVTGTHELGVEERGSHSTLHLAEGKRLDNAYSGNVVDLCPVGALTDRTFRFQRRVWFLKKADSICPGCSRGCNTEIHFDEKRDYKNERSGRRVMRIKPRFNAQVNQWWLCDEGRYGFEGIDFGWLERPLILRHGVVSPTDGEDALAEAARLLDDMARRHPEQLAVLLSPDMSCEALLAARSLFVDQLKLSRVDFGLSLDPAGLEDGLLRTADRHPNRMGCELLKLKRGAFADGTLLDEIREGRVKGLVCFRWDLPALLGEQARELLGQLRLLIVLTPQAQAWGDLATLQLPVALYAEQDGTFVNFQGKAQRFHAAFPPMGEAVGEVDLLLELGQRMGRRPAQSSHEALRKRLEAELPQTAGLEAPRAPEHRVSKEAAPR
;
A
#
# COMPACT_ATOMS: atom_id res chain seq x y z
N MET A 1 7.99 33.68 -13.35
CA MET A 1 7.22 32.45 -13.67
C MET A 1 6.59 32.67 -15.05
N PRO A 2 6.82 31.78 -16.02
CA PRO A 2 6.21 31.93 -17.34
C PRO A 2 4.69 31.80 -17.30
N LYS A 3 4.01 32.67 -18.03
CA LYS A 3 2.57 32.67 -18.30
C LYS A 3 2.34 32.24 -19.73
N LEU A 4 1.48 31.24 -19.92
CA LEU A 4 1.20 30.69 -21.25
C LEU A 4 -0.29 30.35 -21.36
N ILE A 5 -0.76 30.16 -22.57
CA ILE A 5 -2.14 29.79 -22.88
C ILE A 5 -2.16 28.35 -23.36
N VAL A 6 -2.94 27.48 -22.72
CA VAL A 6 -3.15 26.09 -23.11
C VAL A 6 -4.61 25.85 -23.45
N ASP A 7 -4.92 25.57 -24.71
CA ASP A 7 -6.28 25.38 -25.22
C ASP A 7 -7.22 26.50 -24.77
N GLY A 8 -6.75 27.78 -24.84
CA GLY A 8 -7.48 28.96 -24.42
C GLY A 8 -7.51 29.25 -22.91
N ARG A 9 -6.85 28.45 -22.09
CA ARG A 9 -6.74 28.63 -20.63
C ARG A 9 -5.40 29.23 -20.27
N GLU A 10 -5.39 30.32 -19.55
CA GLU A 10 -4.17 30.93 -19.03
C GLU A 10 -3.65 30.10 -17.83
N VAL A 11 -2.34 29.82 -17.80
CA VAL A 11 -1.67 29.11 -16.72
C VAL A 11 -0.32 29.74 -16.44
N GLU A 12 0.03 29.85 -15.16
CA GLU A 12 1.34 30.29 -14.69
C GLU A 12 2.03 29.13 -13.99
N VAL A 13 3.28 28.86 -14.36
CA VAL A 13 4.04 27.71 -13.83
C VAL A 13 5.47 28.13 -13.42
N PRO A 14 6.14 27.39 -12.55
CA PRO A 14 7.54 27.65 -12.21
C PRO A 14 8.45 27.63 -13.43
N THR A 15 9.50 28.46 -13.41
CA THR A 15 10.51 28.47 -14.49
C THR A 15 11.19 27.08 -14.59
N GLY A 16 11.34 26.57 -15.80
CA GLY A 16 11.89 25.24 -16.07
C GLY A 16 10.85 24.11 -16.08
N THR A 17 9.56 24.40 -15.80
CA THR A 17 8.48 23.41 -15.93
C THR A 17 8.39 22.93 -17.38
N ARG A 18 8.27 21.61 -17.57
CA ARG A 18 8.04 21.02 -18.90
C ARG A 18 6.61 21.34 -19.36
N LEU A 19 6.45 21.50 -20.67
CA LEU A 19 5.17 21.89 -21.25
C LEU A 19 4.06 20.87 -20.97
N ILE A 20 4.37 19.59 -20.89
CA ILE A 20 3.43 18.54 -20.51
C ILE A 20 2.85 18.75 -19.08
N GLU A 21 3.69 19.22 -18.14
CA GLU A 21 3.23 19.54 -16.77
C GLU A 21 2.47 20.87 -16.72
N ALA A 22 2.83 21.85 -17.57
CA ALA A 22 2.06 23.08 -17.72
C ALA A 22 0.66 22.79 -18.29
N CYS A 23 0.54 21.90 -19.28
CA CYS A 23 -0.76 21.43 -19.78
C CYS A 23 -1.59 20.77 -18.67
N LYS A 24 -0.96 19.92 -17.85
CA LYS A 24 -1.61 19.28 -16.71
C LYS A 24 -2.09 20.31 -15.67
N ALA A 25 -1.31 21.33 -15.37
CA ALA A 25 -1.69 22.44 -14.49
C ALA A 25 -2.89 23.22 -15.02
N ALA A 26 -3.04 23.35 -16.36
CA ALA A 26 -4.20 23.92 -17.02
C ALA A 26 -5.42 22.95 -17.07
N GLY A 27 -5.32 21.76 -16.46
CA GLY A 27 -6.38 20.74 -16.47
C GLY A 27 -6.46 19.93 -17.79
N VAL A 28 -5.40 19.95 -18.60
CA VAL A 28 -5.35 19.22 -19.88
C VAL A 28 -4.35 18.06 -19.79
N VAL A 29 -4.85 16.84 -19.97
CA VAL A 29 -4.00 15.63 -19.97
C VAL A 29 -3.52 15.35 -21.40
N VAL A 30 -2.23 15.53 -21.64
CA VAL A 30 -1.60 15.19 -22.93
C VAL A 30 -1.23 13.70 -22.96
N PRO A 31 -1.63 12.92 -23.99
CA PRO A 31 -1.33 11.50 -24.08
C PRO A 31 0.18 11.24 -24.19
N HIS A 32 0.69 10.20 -23.51
CA HIS A 32 2.12 9.88 -23.51
C HIS A 32 2.39 8.45 -23.03
N PHE A 33 3.46 7.81 -23.55
CA PHE A 33 3.93 6.51 -23.07
C PHE A 33 5.24 6.63 -22.30
N CYS A 34 6.23 7.35 -22.81
CA CYS A 34 7.56 7.36 -22.21
C CYS A 34 7.74 8.33 -21.03
N TYR A 35 6.98 9.40 -20.96
CA TYR A 35 7.11 10.39 -19.90
C TYR A 35 6.56 9.85 -18.57
N HIS A 36 7.31 10.07 -17.50
CA HIS A 36 6.88 9.85 -16.12
C HIS A 36 7.53 10.91 -15.22
N PRO A 37 6.78 11.60 -14.35
CA PRO A 37 7.32 12.73 -13.56
C PRO A 37 8.42 12.33 -12.58
N GLY A 38 8.51 11.08 -12.18
CA GLY A 38 9.56 10.53 -11.30
C GLY A 38 10.79 9.97 -12.04
N LEU A 39 10.90 10.16 -13.37
CA LEU A 39 11.99 9.65 -14.19
C LEU A 39 12.49 10.73 -15.15
N SER A 40 13.73 10.61 -15.63
CA SER A 40 14.26 11.47 -16.67
C SER A 40 13.41 11.45 -17.94
N VAL A 41 13.51 12.48 -18.78
CA VAL A 41 12.72 12.59 -20.00
C VAL A 41 13.40 11.81 -21.13
N ALA A 42 12.71 10.79 -21.66
CA ALA A 42 13.20 10.02 -22.81
C ALA A 42 12.85 10.67 -24.17
N GLY A 43 11.70 11.32 -24.30
CA GLY A 43 11.26 12.00 -25.52
C GLY A 43 11.07 11.10 -26.75
N ASN A 44 11.03 9.77 -26.59
CA ASN A 44 11.12 8.79 -27.68
C ASN A 44 9.78 8.36 -28.28
N CYS A 45 8.68 8.35 -27.48
CA CYS A 45 7.39 7.80 -27.96
C CYS A 45 6.62 8.72 -28.90
N ARG A 46 6.90 10.02 -28.89
CA ARG A 46 6.24 11.05 -29.73
C ARG A 46 4.71 11.16 -29.57
N MET A 47 4.09 10.47 -28.65
CA MET A 47 2.64 10.57 -28.43
C MET A 47 2.21 11.92 -27.81
N CYS A 48 3.11 12.59 -27.10
CA CYS A 48 2.84 13.87 -26.41
C CYS A 48 2.98 15.12 -27.31
N MET A 49 2.83 14.98 -28.61
CA MET A 49 2.93 16.09 -29.54
C MET A 49 1.80 17.11 -29.32
N VAL A 50 2.15 18.38 -29.34
CA VAL A 50 1.25 19.55 -29.25
C VAL A 50 1.69 20.60 -30.24
N GLU A 51 0.78 21.44 -30.68
CA GLU A 51 1.10 22.62 -31.48
C GLU A 51 1.50 23.77 -30.55
N ILE A 52 2.63 24.40 -30.84
CA ILE A 52 3.16 25.54 -30.11
C ILE A 52 3.19 26.73 -31.04
N GLU A 53 2.55 27.82 -30.65
CA GLU A 53 2.62 29.11 -31.34
C GLU A 53 3.39 30.10 -30.46
N MET A 54 4.41 30.74 -31.07
CA MET A 54 5.23 31.74 -30.41
C MET A 54 5.83 32.69 -31.45
N GLY A 55 5.70 34.01 -31.23
CA GLY A 55 6.23 35.02 -32.14
C GLY A 55 5.70 34.92 -33.57
N GLY A 56 4.40 34.55 -33.74
CA GLY A 56 3.76 34.38 -35.04
C GLY A 56 4.18 33.15 -35.83
N ARG A 57 4.93 32.21 -35.22
CA ARG A 57 5.32 30.93 -35.81
C ARG A 57 4.66 29.78 -35.06
N SER A 58 4.11 28.81 -35.81
CA SER A 58 3.56 27.60 -35.26
C SER A 58 4.40 26.39 -35.64
N ARG A 59 4.51 25.42 -34.71
CA ARG A 59 5.17 24.11 -34.94
C ARG A 59 4.59 23.03 -34.03
N VAL A 60 4.61 21.79 -34.48
CA VAL A 60 4.29 20.64 -33.63
C VAL A 60 5.56 20.15 -32.93
N ALA A 61 5.48 19.96 -31.61
CA ALA A 61 6.62 19.56 -30.79
C ALA A 61 6.20 18.63 -29.63
N ALA A 62 7.18 17.89 -29.08
CA ALA A 62 6.95 16.97 -27.98
C ALA A 62 6.90 17.73 -26.63
N SER A 63 5.74 17.87 -26.06
CA SER A 63 5.52 18.64 -24.82
C SER A 63 6.33 18.15 -23.61
N CYS A 64 6.71 16.89 -23.56
CA CYS A 64 7.55 16.35 -22.48
C CYS A 64 9.02 16.83 -22.55
N VAL A 65 9.47 17.32 -23.70
CA VAL A 65 10.84 17.83 -23.91
C VAL A 65 10.89 19.34 -23.82
N GLU A 66 9.87 20.01 -24.35
CA GLU A 66 9.80 21.47 -24.44
C GLU A 66 9.61 22.12 -23.07
N PRO A 67 10.36 23.17 -22.72
CA PRO A 67 10.09 23.98 -21.53
C PRO A 67 8.89 24.92 -21.78
N ALA A 68 8.14 25.23 -20.74
CA ALA A 68 7.15 26.29 -20.77
C ALA A 68 7.84 27.66 -20.81
N VAL A 69 7.45 28.51 -21.75
CA VAL A 69 8.02 29.85 -21.99
C VAL A 69 6.92 30.90 -21.95
N ASP A 70 7.26 32.09 -21.47
CA ASP A 70 6.33 33.21 -21.36
C ASP A 70 5.75 33.62 -22.73
N GLY A 71 4.44 33.90 -22.79
CA GLY A 71 3.74 34.27 -24.00
C GLY A 71 3.49 33.15 -25.02
N MET A 72 3.81 31.88 -24.65
CA MET A 72 3.55 30.72 -25.50
C MET A 72 2.05 30.40 -25.57
N THR A 73 1.55 30.08 -26.76
CA THR A 73 0.20 29.49 -26.93
C THR A 73 0.35 28.05 -27.36
N VAL A 74 -0.32 27.14 -26.64
CA VAL A 74 -0.28 25.70 -26.85
C VAL A 74 -1.66 25.20 -27.21
N ARG A 75 -1.76 24.45 -28.32
CA ARG A 75 -2.97 23.72 -28.70
C ARG A 75 -2.72 22.23 -28.63
N THR A 76 -3.51 21.55 -27.83
CA THR A 76 -3.41 20.09 -27.67
C THR A 76 -4.35 19.35 -28.60
N GLN A 77 -5.24 20.07 -29.26
CA GLN A 77 -6.21 19.58 -30.26
C GLN A 77 -5.99 20.38 -31.57
N GLY A 78 -5.97 19.70 -32.68
CA GLY A 78 -5.77 20.31 -34.00
C GLY A 78 -5.54 19.20 -35.03
N ALA A 79 -5.71 19.51 -36.33
CA ALA A 79 -5.58 18.54 -37.39
C ALA A 79 -4.15 17.91 -37.39
N GLU A 80 -3.11 18.76 -37.40
CA GLU A 80 -1.72 18.32 -37.44
C GLU A 80 -1.30 17.54 -36.20
N VAL A 81 -1.80 17.90 -35.01
CA VAL A 81 -1.58 17.16 -33.76
C VAL A 81 -2.27 15.80 -33.83
N ARG A 82 -3.50 15.75 -34.34
CA ARG A 82 -4.27 14.51 -34.52
C ARG A 82 -3.58 13.58 -35.50
N ASP A 83 -3.21 14.07 -36.67
CA ASP A 83 -2.54 13.28 -37.70
C ASP A 83 -1.22 12.71 -37.18
N THR A 84 -0.43 13.50 -36.46
CA THR A 84 0.80 13.04 -35.84
C THR A 84 0.57 11.91 -34.83
N ARG A 85 -0.45 12.06 -33.95
CA ARG A 85 -0.79 11.03 -32.95
C ARG A 85 -1.33 9.76 -33.59
N GLN A 86 -2.14 9.89 -34.64
CA GLN A 86 -2.62 8.76 -35.44
C GLN A 86 -1.46 7.98 -36.07
N GLY A 87 -0.51 8.68 -36.69
CA GLY A 87 0.69 8.04 -37.23
C GLY A 87 1.51 7.30 -36.15
N VAL A 88 1.68 7.90 -34.96
CA VAL A 88 2.35 7.22 -33.83
C VAL A 88 1.60 5.95 -33.44
N MET A 89 0.26 6.01 -33.34
CA MET A 89 -0.56 4.85 -33.00
C MET A 89 -0.46 3.77 -34.08
N GLU A 90 -0.47 4.14 -35.35
CA GLU A 90 -0.30 3.22 -36.46
C GLU A 90 1.04 2.49 -36.41
N PHE A 91 2.15 3.19 -36.22
CA PHE A 91 3.48 2.58 -36.06
C PHE A 91 3.54 1.62 -34.86
N LEU A 92 2.94 1.96 -33.73
CA LEU A 92 2.89 1.06 -32.57
C LEU A 92 2.07 -0.20 -32.86
N LEU A 93 0.97 -0.06 -33.58
CA LEU A 93 0.05 -1.16 -33.87
C LEU A 93 0.52 -2.08 -34.98
N LEU A 94 1.50 -1.70 -35.80
CA LEU A 94 2.09 -2.59 -36.83
C LEU A 94 2.55 -3.92 -36.24
N ASN A 95 3.24 -3.89 -35.10
CA ASN A 95 3.81 -5.08 -34.46
C ASN A 95 3.13 -5.46 -33.15
N HIS A 96 2.26 -4.62 -32.59
CA HIS A 96 1.59 -4.91 -31.33
C HIS A 96 0.50 -5.98 -31.53
N PRO A 97 0.47 -7.07 -30.74
CA PRO A 97 -0.57 -8.07 -30.87
C PRO A 97 -1.92 -7.50 -30.45
N ILE A 98 -2.95 -7.66 -31.29
CA ILE A 98 -4.32 -7.24 -30.99
C ILE A 98 -5.05 -8.38 -30.30
N ASP A 99 -4.50 -8.81 -29.16
CA ASP A 99 -5.03 -9.89 -28.33
C ASP A 99 -5.53 -9.36 -26.96
N CYS A 100 -6.12 -8.17 -26.95
CA CYS A 100 -6.61 -7.51 -25.73
C CYS A 100 -7.50 -8.41 -24.85
N PRO A 101 -8.39 -9.26 -25.40
CA PRO A 101 -9.19 -10.19 -24.58
C PRO A 101 -8.34 -11.16 -23.76
N SER A 102 -7.16 -11.53 -24.22
CA SER A 102 -6.20 -12.41 -23.52
C SER A 102 -5.07 -11.66 -22.79
N CYS A 103 -5.05 -10.33 -22.90
CA CYS A 103 -4.07 -9.49 -22.22
C CYS A 103 -4.50 -9.17 -20.79
N ASP A 104 -3.60 -9.33 -19.82
CA ASP A 104 -3.89 -9.05 -18.41
C ASP A 104 -4.11 -7.54 -18.14
N CYS A 105 -3.50 -6.67 -18.92
CA CYS A 105 -3.60 -5.22 -18.79
C CYS A 105 -4.89 -4.61 -19.38
N ALA A 106 -5.82 -5.43 -19.91
CA ALA A 106 -7.08 -4.92 -20.45
C ALA A 106 -7.85 -4.13 -19.37
N GLY A 107 -8.32 -2.93 -19.74
CA GLY A 107 -9.02 -2.00 -18.83
C GLY A 107 -8.10 -1.04 -18.06
N GLU A 108 -6.75 -1.20 -18.13
CA GLU A 108 -5.79 -0.23 -17.58
C GLU A 108 -4.62 0.05 -18.56
N CYS A 109 -4.78 -0.29 -19.82
CA CYS A 109 -3.78 -0.16 -20.88
C CYS A 109 -3.85 1.21 -21.55
N LYS A 110 -2.76 2.00 -21.48
CA LYS A 110 -2.71 3.31 -22.14
C LYS A 110 -2.77 3.22 -23.67
N LEU A 111 -2.25 2.14 -24.26
CA LEU A 111 -2.35 1.94 -25.70
C LEU A 111 -3.81 1.75 -26.13
N GLN A 112 -4.57 0.95 -25.39
CA GLN A 112 -5.99 0.74 -25.65
C GLN A 112 -6.78 2.05 -25.48
N ASP A 113 -6.51 2.79 -24.41
CA ASP A 113 -7.16 4.08 -24.15
C ASP A 113 -6.88 5.09 -25.26
N TYR A 114 -5.61 5.24 -25.66
CA TYR A 114 -5.22 6.19 -26.70
C TYR A 114 -5.65 5.76 -28.10
N TYR A 115 -5.80 4.47 -28.35
CA TYR A 115 -6.39 4.00 -29.60
C TYR A 115 -7.85 4.43 -29.72
N MET A 116 -8.62 4.34 -28.65
CA MET A 116 -10.02 4.78 -28.66
C MET A 116 -10.16 6.30 -28.88
N ASP A 117 -9.20 7.08 -28.38
CA ASP A 117 -9.25 8.55 -28.48
C ASP A 117 -8.64 9.08 -29.79
N TRP A 118 -7.59 8.44 -30.30
CA TRP A 118 -6.71 8.96 -31.35
C TRP A 118 -6.46 7.99 -32.51
N GLY A 119 -6.87 6.73 -32.40
CA GLY A 119 -6.63 5.72 -33.43
C GLY A 119 -7.44 6.00 -34.71
N ALA A 120 -6.90 5.60 -35.86
CA ALA A 120 -7.65 5.56 -37.10
C ALA A 120 -8.57 4.35 -37.13
N VAL A 121 -9.75 4.49 -37.70
CA VAL A 121 -10.74 3.39 -37.85
C VAL A 121 -10.23 2.28 -38.76
N ASP A 122 -9.40 2.61 -39.74
CA ASP A 122 -8.77 1.66 -40.66
C ASP A 122 -7.26 1.88 -40.73
N THR A 123 -6.49 0.89 -40.25
CA THR A 123 -5.02 0.84 -40.36
C THR A 123 -4.64 -0.05 -41.54
N GLY A 124 -4.80 0.43 -42.78
CA GLY A 124 -4.50 -0.31 -44.02
C GLY A 124 -3.12 -0.92 -44.04
N SER A 125 -2.12 -0.20 -43.54
CA SER A 125 -0.72 -0.64 -43.44
C SER A 125 -0.49 -1.96 -42.70
N ARG A 126 -1.33 -2.31 -41.70
CA ARG A 126 -1.21 -3.59 -40.99
C ARG A 126 -1.59 -4.81 -41.85
N ARG A 127 -2.40 -4.63 -42.87
CA ARG A 127 -2.82 -5.72 -43.76
C ARG A 127 -1.72 -6.12 -44.75
N GLU A 128 -0.74 -5.26 -44.95
CA GLU A 128 0.30 -5.42 -45.96
C GLU A 128 1.64 -5.90 -45.39
N THR A 129 1.78 -5.92 -44.04
CA THR A 129 3.04 -6.29 -43.39
C THR A 129 2.85 -7.40 -42.36
N GLU A 130 3.77 -8.38 -42.38
CA GLU A 130 3.87 -9.39 -41.32
C GLU A 130 4.40 -8.77 -40.05
N PRO A 131 3.70 -8.90 -38.91
CA PRO A 131 4.21 -8.42 -37.61
C PRO A 131 5.49 -9.15 -37.20
N VAL A 132 6.42 -8.41 -36.59
CA VAL A 132 7.63 -9.01 -36.00
C VAL A 132 7.26 -9.70 -34.69
N HIS A 133 7.43 -11.02 -34.64
CA HIS A 133 7.21 -11.81 -33.44
C HIS A 133 8.39 -11.75 -32.50
N LYS A 134 8.09 -11.61 -31.21
CA LYS A 134 9.08 -11.51 -30.14
C LYS A 134 8.75 -12.52 -29.02
N PRO A 135 9.74 -12.85 -28.14
CA PRO A 135 9.50 -13.78 -27.05
C PRO A 135 8.37 -13.32 -26.12
N LYS A 136 7.54 -14.28 -25.75
CA LYS A 136 6.42 -14.11 -24.82
C LYS A 136 6.65 -14.89 -23.53
N ARG A 137 5.95 -14.52 -22.44
CA ARG A 137 5.90 -15.25 -21.17
C ARG A 137 7.28 -15.50 -20.55
N GLN A 138 8.15 -14.49 -20.57
CA GLN A 138 9.47 -14.58 -20.00
C GLN A 138 9.41 -14.21 -18.51
N GLU A 139 9.83 -15.12 -17.63
CA GLU A 139 10.01 -14.84 -16.21
C GLU A 139 11.32 -14.10 -16.01
N ILE A 140 11.26 -12.78 -15.85
CA ILE A 140 12.44 -11.94 -15.71
C ILE A 140 12.86 -11.72 -14.25
N GLY A 141 12.04 -12.15 -13.31
CA GLY A 141 12.28 -12.04 -11.87
C GLY A 141 11.24 -12.82 -11.06
N PRO A 142 11.28 -12.75 -9.72
CA PRO A 142 10.34 -13.45 -8.87
C PRO A 142 8.90 -12.94 -9.03
N HIS A 143 8.73 -11.66 -9.33
CA HIS A 143 7.44 -10.98 -9.34
C HIS A 143 6.95 -10.56 -10.72
N VAL A 144 7.82 -10.52 -11.74
CA VAL A 144 7.51 -9.87 -13.01
C VAL A 144 7.61 -10.84 -14.19
N MET A 145 6.58 -10.80 -15.03
CA MET A 145 6.51 -11.51 -16.31
C MET A 145 6.61 -10.50 -17.45
N LEU A 146 7.45 -10.77 -18.44
CA LEU A 146 7.62 -9.98 -19.66
C LEU A 146 6.95 -10.66 -20.86
N ASP A 147 6.21 -9.88 -21.63
CA ASP A 147 5.75 -10.18 -22.99
C ASP A 147 6.34 -9.12 -23.93
N SER A 148 7.40 -9.48 -24.66
CA SER A 148 8.15 -8.54 -25.50
C SER A 148 7.36 -8.04 -26.71
N GLU A 149 6.38 -8.81 -27.22
CA GLU A 149 5.51 -8.36 -28.32
C GLU A 149 4.62 -7.18 -27.92
N ARG A 150 4.23 -7.09 -26.63
CA ARG A 150 3.39 -6.02 -26.12
C ARG A 150 4.18 -4.77 -25.73
N CYS A 151 5.50 -4.84 -25.78
CA CYS A 151 6.35 -3.73 -25.37
C CYS A 151 6.34 -2.59 -26.42
N VAL A 152 6.02 -1.37 -25.98
CA VAL A 152 6.05 -0.15 -26.81
C VAL A 152 7.37 0.60 -26.68
N LEU A 153 8.40 -0.02 -26.13
CA LEU A 153 9.78 0.52 -25.97
C LEU A 153 9.83 1.93 -25.34
N CYS A 154 8.94 2.20 -24.41
CA CYS A 154 8.87 3.50 -23.70
C CYS A 154 10.03 3.73 -22.73
N THR A 155 10.81 2.71 -22.43
CA THR A 155 12.00 2.70 -21.56
C THR A 155 11.78 3.14 -20.11
N ARG A 156 10.54 3.27 -19.60
CA ARG A 156 10.30 3.63 -18.20
C ARG A 156 10.94 2.63 -17.22
N CYS A 157 10.81 1.34 -17.48
CA CYS A 157 11.37 0.28 -16.64
C CYS A 157 12.90 0.28 -16.66
N VAL A 158 13.52 0.55 -17.81
CA VAL A 158 14.98 0.68 -17.95
C VAL A 158 15.49 1.85 -17.12
N ARG A 159 14.87 3.03 -17.29
CA ARG A 159 15.24 4.23 -16.52
C ARG A 159 14.99 4.06 -15.03
N PHE A 160 13.94 3.35 -14.64
CA PHE A 160 13.70 3.03 -13.24
C PHE A 160 14.84 2.23 -12.61
N THR A 161 15.27 1.15 -13.30
CA THR A 161 16.40 0.34 -12.78
C THR A 161 17.73 1.07 -12.81
N GLN A 162 17.87 2.08 -13.64
CA GLN A 162 19.07 2.92 -13.72
C GLN A 162 19.07 4.08 -12.71
N GLU A 163 17.97 4.82 -12.64
CA GLU A 163 17.91 6.11 -11.94
C GLU A 163 17.39 5.99 -10.50
N VAL A 164 16.47 5.05 -10.24
CA VAL A 164 15.80 4.92 -8.93
C VAL A 164 16.45 3.84 -8.09
N THR A 165 16.60 2.63 -8.62
CA THR A 165 17.22 1.54 -7.87
C THR A 165 18.74 1.44 -8.07
N GLY A 166 19.27 1.95 -9.16
CA GLY A 166 20.70 1.87 -9.50
C GLY A 166 21.19 0.46 -9.80
N THR A 167 20.30 -0.48 -10.05
CA THR A 167 20.60 -1.91 -10.19
C THR A 167 20.89 -2.34 -11.62
N HIS A 168 20.38 -1.58 -12.62
CA HIS A 168 20.68 -1.76 -14.06
C HIS A 168 20.39 -3.17 -14.58
N GLU A 169 19.26 -3.80 -14.20
CA GLU A 169 18.90 -5.13 -14.69
C GLU A 169 18.31 -5.12 -16.09
N LEU A 170 17.67 -4.01 -16.48
CA LEU A 170 16.95 -3.92 -17.75
C LEU A 170 17.65 -3.04 -18.76
N GLY A 171 17.67 -3.47 -20.02
CA GLY A 171 18.18 -2.74 -21.17
C GLY A 171 17.32 -2.94 -22.40
N VAL A 172 17.64 -2.24 -23.49
CA VAL A 172 17.07 -2.45 -24.83
C VAL A 172 18.18 -2.97 -25.73
N GLU A 173 17.93 -4.11 -26.35
CA GLU A 173 18.81 -4.73 -27.34
C GLU A 173 18.19 -4.66 -28.73
N GLU A 174 19.01 -4.93 -29.73
CA GLU A 174 18.66 -4.87 -31.13
C GLU A 174 18.28 -3.44 -31.59
N ARG A 175 17.85 -3.31 -32.82
CA ARG A 175 17.47 -2.02 -33.40
C ARG A 175 16.29 -2.14 -34.36
N GLY A 176 15.65 -1.00 -34.61
CA GLY A 176 14.48 -0.93 -35.49
C GLY A 176 13.32 -1.76 -34.97
N SER A 177 12.66 -2.50 -35.85
CA SER A 177 11.51 -3.36 -35.50
C SER A 177 11.86 -4.54 -34.59
N HIS A 178 13.13 -4.94 -34.56
CA HIS A 178 13.64 -6.02 -33.71
C HIS A 178 14.00 -5.57 -32.30
N SER A 179 14.06 -4.27 -32.02
CA SER A 179 14.36 -3.76 -30.68
C SER A 179 13.49 -4.42 -29.63
N THR A 180 14.11 -4.95 -28.58
CA THR A 180 13.42 -5.67 -27.50
C THR A 180 13.94 -5.26 -26.12
N LEU A 181 13.07 -5.30 -25.12
CA LEU A 181 13.45 -5.20 -23.72
C LEU A 181 14.16 -6.48 -23.32
N HIS A 182 15.30 -6.36 -22.66
CA HIS A 182 16.15 -7.49 -22.29
C HIS A 182 16.67 -7.36 -20.86
N LEU A 183 17.00 -8.48 -20.22
CA LEU A 183 17.77 -8.50 -18.98
C LEU A 183 19.25 -8.34 -19.29
N ALA A 184 19.96 -7.51 -18.53
CA ALA A 184 21.41 -7.45 -18.60
C ALA A 184 22.01 -8.84 -18.30
N GLU A 185 23.11 -9.17 -18.97
CA GLU A 185 23.75 -10.49 -18.85
C GLU A 185 24.01 -10.88 -17.39
N GLY A 186 23.61 -12.07 -17.01
CA GLY A 186 23.77 -12.61 -15.66
C GLY A 186 22.86 -11.98 -14.59
N LYS A 187 21.97 -11.04 -14.96
CA LYS A 187 21.06 -10.39 -14.01
C LYS A 187 19.65 -10.96 -14.05
N ARG A 188 18.94 -10.76 -12.95
CA ARG A 188 17.49 -10.98 -12.81
C ARG A 188 16.87 -9.71 -12.26
N LEU A 189 15.61 -9.47 -12.55
CA LEU A 189 14.86 -8.36 -11.98
C LEU A 189 14.33 -8.76 -10.60
N ASP A 190 15.21 -8.72 -9.60
CA ASP A 190 14.93 -9.19 -8.23
C ASP A 190 15.36 -8.18 -7.15
N ASN A 191 15.62 -6.93 -7.53
CA ASN A 191 15.82 -5.86 -6.56
C ASN A 191 14.56 -5.64 -5.71
N ALA A 192 14.72 -5.04 -4.53
CA ALA A 192 13.66 -4.85 -3.55
C ALA A 192 12.49 -3.95 -4.00
N TYR A 193 12.51 -3.44 -5.22
CA TYR A 193 11.51 -2.56 -5.83
C TYR A 193 11.04 -3.05 -7.20
N SER A 194 11.33 -4.27 -7.53
CA SER A 194 11.12 -4.86 -8.87
C SER A 194 9.67 -4.72 -9.36
N GLY A 195 8.69 -4.81 -8.47
CA GLY A 195 7.26 -4.68 -8.79
C GLY A 195 6.85 -3.30 -9.34
N ASN A 196 7.65 -2.23 -9.13
CA ASN A 196 7.31 -0.91 -9.66
C ASN A 196 7.34 -0.86 -11.20
N VAL A 197 8.10 -1.71 -11.86
CA VAL A 197 8.14 -1.73 -13.33
C VAL A 197 6.79 -2.13 -13.93
N VAL A 198 5.96 -2.88 -13.19
CA VAL A 198 4.59 -3.22 -13.60
C VAL A 198 3.70 -1.99 -13.61
N ASP A 199 3.77 -1.16 -12.56
CA ASP A 199 2.99 0.08 -12.48
C ASP A 199 3.45 1.13 -13.50
N LEU A 200 4.76 1.16 -13.77
CA LEU A 200 5.36 2.05 -14.75
C LEU A 200 5.02 1.67 -16.18
N CYS A 201 4.79 0.39 -16.45
CA CYS A 201 4.52 -0.11 -17.80
C CYS A 201 3.15 0.39 -18.29
N PRO A 202 3.11 1.18 -19.38
CA PRO A 202 1.85 1.74 -19.86
C PRO A 202 0.98 0.74 -20.61
N VAL A 203 1.46 -0.48 -20.80
CA VAL A 203 0.83 -1.55 -21.60
C VAL A 203 0.99 -2.91 -20.91
N GLY A 204 0.46 -3.98 -21.48
CA GLY A 204 0.54 -5.34 -20.92
C GLY A 204 1.86 -6.08 -21.16
N ALA A 205 2.97 -5.36 -21.36
CA ALA A 205 4.28 -5.97 -21.55
C ALA A 205 4.90 -6.50 -20.25
N LEU A 206 4.83 -5.72 -19.19
CA LEU A 206 5.26 -6.15 -17.85
C LEU A 206 4.02 -6.35 -16.99
N THR A 207 3.87 -7.55 -16.44
CA THR A 207 2.71 -7.94 -15.65
C THR A 207 3.15 -8.60 -14.35
N ASP A 208 2.37 -8.40 -13.29
CA ASP A 208 2.60 -8.95 -11.97
C ASP A 208 2.26 -10.44 -11.94
N ARG A 209 3.22 -11.31 -11.61
CA ARG A 209 3.03 -12.77 -11.58
C ARG A 209 1.96 -13.21 -10.58
N THR A 210 1.82 -12.50 -9.47
CA THR A 210 0.84 -12.82 -8.42
C THR A 210 -0.58 -12.44 -8.85
N PHE A 211 -0.72 -11.30 -9.53
CA PHE A 211 -2.02 -10.80 -9.99
C PHE A 211 -2.44 -11.30 -11.36
N ARG A 212 -1.49 -11.62 -12.25
CA ARG A 212 -1.74 -11.99 -13.63
C ARG A 212 -2.80 -13.06 -13.77
N PHE A 213 -3.86 -12.74 -14.54
CA PHE A 213 -5.01 -13.60 -14.82
C PHE A 213 -5.83 -14.02 -13.59
N GLN A 214 -5.68 -13.36 -12.45
CA GLN A 214 -6.50 -13.63 -11.27
C GLN A 214 -7.86 -12.93 -11.39
N ARG A 215 -7.87 -11.65 -11.73
CA ARG A 215 -9.10 -10.87 -11.84
C ARG A 215 -8.95 -9.73 -12.84
N ARG A 216 -10.04 -9.40 -13.55
CA ARG A 216 -10.10 -8.20 -14.38
C ARG A 216 -10.29 -6.95 -13.51
N VAL A 217 -9.58 -5.88 -13.86
CA VAL A 217 -9.48 -4.66 -13.03
C VAL A 217 -10.81 -3.94 -12.81
N TRP A 218 -11.79 -4.10 -13.72
CA TRP A 218 -13.12 -3.49 -13.58
C TRP A 218 -14.02 -4.16 -12.55
N PHE A 219 -13.64 -5.34 -12.04
CA PHE A 219 -14.32 -5.98 -10.92
C PHE A 219 -13.73 -5.61 -9.56
N LEU A 220 -12.60 -4.92 -9.54
CA LEU A 220 -11.90 -4.58 -8.32
C LEU A 220 -12.43 -3.27 -7.74
N LYS A 221 -12.63 -3.25 -6.43
CA LYS A 221 -12.71 -2.05 -5.62
C LYS A 221 -11.33 -1.59 -5.19
N LYS A 222 -11.23 -0.35 -4.76
CA LYS A 222 -10.02 0.26 -4.23
C LYS A 222 -10.31 0.95 -2.92
N ALA A 223 -9.38 0.85 -1.98
CA ALA A 223 -9.36 1.65 -0.76
C ALA A 223 -7.98 2.29 -0.58
N ASP A 224 -7.98 3.54 -0.17
CA ASP A 224 -6.75 4.24 0.22
C ASP A 224 -6.25 3.68 1.55
N SER A 225 -4.97 3.35 1.62
CA SER A 225 -4.35 2.76 2.80
C SER A 225 -2.92 3.26 3.02
N ILE A 226 -2.34 2.83 4.13
CA ILE A 226 -0.95 3.06 4.49
C ILE A 226 -0.28 1.69 4.70
N CYS A 227 0.89 1.52 4.12
CA CYS A 227 1.65 0.29 4.27
C CYS A 227 2.11 0.10 5.72
N PRO A 228 1.82 -1.05 6.36
CA PRO A 228 2.24 -1.33 7.73
C PRO A 228 3.62 -1.97 7.84
N GLY A 229 4.33 -2.21 6.72
CA GLY A 229 5.54 -3.03 6.70
C GLY A 229 6.77 -2.40 7.36
N CYS A 230 6.80 -1.08 7.56
CA CYS A 230 7.87 -0.38 8.25
C CYS A 230 7.46 1.05 8.63
N SER A 231 8.30 1.74 9.40
CA SER A 231 8.05 3.10 9.89
C SER A 231 8.02 4.19 8.81
N ARG A 232 8.33 3.88 7.53
CA ARG A 232 8.14 4.79 6.40
C ARG A 232 6.67 5.17 6.22
N GLY A 233 5.74 4.21 6.35
CA GLY A 233 4.31 4.44 6.15
C GLY A 233 3.98 4.87 4.72
N CYS A 234 4.42 4.12 3.71
CA CYS A 234 4.14 4.40 2.31
C CYS A 234 2.65 4.45 2.03
N ASN A 235 2.23 5.42 1.23
CA ASN A 235 0.83 5.53 0.80
C ASN A 235 0.53 4.46 -0.26
N THR A 236 -0.55 3.72 -0.06
CA THR A 236 -0.94 2.59 -0.91
C THR A 236 -2.42 2.64 -1.28
N GLU A 237 -2.78 1.93 -2.34
CA GLU A 237 -4.15 1.53 -2.67
C GLU A 237 -4.25 0.01 -2.52
N ILE A 238 -5.21 -0.47 -1.74
CA ILE A 238 -5.58 -1.89 -1.70
C ILE A 238 -6.62 -2.13 -2.79
N HIS A 239 -6.31 -3.01 -3.74
CA HIS A 239 -7.24 -3.46 -4.76
C HIS A 239 -7.79 -4.82 -4.37
N PHE A 240 -9.10 -4.94 -4.22
CA PHE A 240 -9.73 -6.13 -3.67
C PHE A 240 -11.03 -6.49 -4.40
N ASP A 241 -11.46 -7.74 -4.25
CA ASP A 241 -12.76 -8.25 -4.72
C ASP A 241 -13.61 -8.65 -3.51
N GLU A 242 -14.78 -8.03 -3.34
CA GLU A 242 -15.70 -8.36 -2.25
C GLU A 242 -16.36 -9.73 -2.42
N LYS A 243 -16.45 -10.20 -3.65
CA LYS A 243 -17.03 -11.51 -3.94
C LYS A 243 -15.93 -12.57 -3.89
N ARG A 244 -15.75 -13.14 -2.71
CA ARG A 244 -14.92 -14.33 -2.55
C ARG A 244 -15.50 -15.46 -3.40
N ASP A 245 -14.83 -15.81 -4.49
CA ASP A 245 -15.23 -16.96 -5.29
C ASP A 245 -14.68 -18.23 -4.64
N TYR A 246 -15.46 -18.84 -3.76
CA TYR A 246 -15.11 -20.09 -3.10
C TYR A 246 -14.94 -21.29 -4.06
N LYS A 247 -15.36 -21.14 -5.30
CA LYS A 247 -15.27 -22.21 -6.31
C LYS A 247 -13.91 -22.23 -7.02
N ASN A 248 -13.13 -21.18 -6.90
CA ASN A 248 -11.83 -21.09 -7.54
C ASN A 248 -10.74 -21.05 -6.46
N GLU A 249 -10.04 -22.15 -6.24
CA GLU A 249 -8.95 -22.27 -5.26
C GLU A 249 -7.83 -21.21 -5.42
N ARG A 250 -7.72 -20.64 -6.64
CA ARG A 250 -6.79 -19.53 -6.91
C ARG A 250 -7.31 -18.18 -6.43
N SER A 251 -8.61 -18.03 -6.17
CA SER A 251 -9.27 -16.76 -5.80
C SER A 251 -9.74 -16.70 -4.34
N GLY A 252 -9.23 -17.55 -3.47
CA GLY A 252 -9.51 -17.50 -2.02
C GLY A 252 -9.07 -16.20 -1.33
N ARG A 253 -8.50 -15.26 -2.08
CA ARG A 253 -7.99 -13.98 -1.61
C ARG A 253 -9.00 -12.86 -1.86
N ARG A 254 -9.24 -12.01 -0.85
CA ARG A 254 -9.95 -10.73 -1.01
C ARG A 254 -9.02 -9.71 -1.67
N VAL A 255 -7.79 -9.59 -1.17
CA VAL A 255 -6.79 -8.67 -1.72
C VAL A 255 -6.14 -9.26 -2.95
N MET A 256 -6.28 -8.56 -4.08
CA MET A 256 -5.72 -8.99 -5.36
C MET A 256 -4.33 -8.39 -5.60
N ARG A 257 -4.11 -7.14 -5.21
CA ARG A 257 -2.82 -6.46 -5.29
C ARG A 257 -2.80 -5.18 -4.44
N ILE A 258 -1.60 -4.73 -4.09
CA ILE A 258 -1.35 -3.42 -3.49
C ILE A 258 -0.54 -2.57 -4.48
N LYS A 259 -0.97 -1.33 -4.69
CA LYS A 259 -0.29 -0.36 -5.57
C LYS A 259 0.17 0.87 -4.77
N PRO A 260 1.28 1.52 -5.16
CA PRO A 260 1.66 2.79 -4.57
C PRO A 260 0.65 3.88 -4.94
N ARG A 261 0.32 4.72 -3.98
CA ARG A 261 -0.38 5.98 -4.16
C ARG A 261 0.61 7.11 -3.96
N PHE A 262 0.63 8.08 -4.88
CA PHE A 262 1.59 9.18 -4.85
C PHE A 262 1.50 10.00 -3.56
N ASN A 263 2.63 10.18 -2.89
CA ASN A 263 2.80 11.14 -1.81
C ASN A 263 4.22 11.73 -1.89
N ALA A 264 4.32 13.02 -2.26
CA ALA A 264 5.59 13.71 -2.46
C ALA A 264 6.52 13.71 -1.24
N GLN A 265 5.96 13.63 -0.03
CA GLN A 265 6.70 13.73 1.23
C GLN A 265 7.05 12.35 1.85
N VAL A 266 6.49 11.24 1.34
CA VAL A 266 6.66 9.92 1.95
C VAL A 266 7.33 8.95 0.99
N ASN A 267 6.63 8.55 -0.06
CA ASN A 267 7.08 7.48 -0.96
C ASN A 267 7.11 7.89 -2.44
N GLN A 268 6.78 9.14 -2.76
CA GLN A 268 6.63 9.61 -4.14
C GLN A 268 5.73 8.65 -4.94
N TRP A 269 6.25 7.98 -5.94
CA TRP A 269 5.52 7.03 -6.79
C TRP A 269 5.84 5.57 -6.47
N TRP A 270 6.74 5.29 -5.49
CA TRP A 270 7.36 3.99 -5.35
C TRP A 270 6.84 3.20 -4.16
N LEU A 271 6.97 1.88 -4.23
CA LEU A 271 6.67 0.95 -3.14
C LEU A 271 7.68 -0.20 -3.17
N CYS A 272 8.23 -0.60 -2.03
CA CYS A 272 9.08 -1.78 -1.97
C CYS A 272 8.28 -3.07 -2.19
N ASP A 273 8.95 -4.12 -2.63
CA ASP A 273 8.29 -5.40 -2.94
C ASP A 273 7.70 -6.05 -1.68
N GLU A 274 8.30 -5.87 -0.51
CA GLU A 274 7.70 -6.31 0.76
C GLU A 274 6.35 -5.65 1.03
N GLY A 275 6.26 -4.32 0.87
CA GLY A 275 4.99 -3.60 1.03
C GLY A 275 3.98 -3.93 -0.05
N ARG A 276 4.44 -4.30 -1.25
CA ARG A 276 3.60 -4.66 -2.39
C ARG A 276 3.01 -6.06 -2.25
N TYR A 277 3.82 -7.04 -1.83
CA TYR A 277 3.46 -8.46 -1.83
C TYR A 277 3.15 -9.01 -0.43
N GLY A 278 3.36 -8.23 0.63
CA GLY A 278 3.07 -8.62 2.01
C GLY A 278 1.58 -8.77 2.35
N PHE A 279 0.68 -8.63 1.38
CA PHE A 279 -0.77 -8.76 1.59
C PHE A 279 -1.26 -10.20 1.77
N GLU A 280 -0.45 -11.20 1.52
CA GLU A 280 -0.87 -12.59 1.67
C GLU A 280 -1.38 -12.90 3.08
N GLY A 281 -0.75 -12.31 4.11
CA GLY A 281 -1.19 -12.44 5.50
C GLY A 281 -2.55 -11.80 5.82
N ILE A 282 -3.12 -10.99 4.91
CA ILE A 282 -4.44 -10.40 5.12
C ILE A 282 -5.54 -11.45 4.93
N ASP A 283 -5.33 -12.42 4.06
CA ASP A 283 -6.37 -13.37 3.66
C ASP A 283 -6.16 -14.79 4.18
N PHE A 284 -5.06 -15.04 4.90
CA PHE A 284 -4.73 -16.37 5.41
C PHE A 284 -4.28 -16.32 6.86
N GLY A 285 -4.58 -17.39 7.59
CA GLY A 285 -4.09 -17.58 8.95
C GLY A 285 -4.75 -16.70 10.01
N TRP A 286 -5.97 -16.20 9.76
CA TRP A 286 -6.69 -15.38 10.76
C TRP A 286 -7.23 -16.23 11.90
N LEU A 287 -7.36 -15.58 13.05
CA LEU A 287 -8.12 -16.10 14.17
C LEU A 287 -9.62 -15.81 13.91
N GLU A 288 -10.37 -16.83 13.48
CA GLU A 288 -11.78 -16.66 13.09
C GLU A 288 -12.70 -16.43 14.27
N ARG A 289 -12.39 -17.03 15.43
CA ARG A 289 -13.19 -17.00 16.66
C ARG A 289 -12.29 -16.88 17.88
N PRO A 290 -12.80 -16.31 18.97
CA PRO A 290 -12.09 -16.36 20.23
C PRO A 290 -11.81 -17.79 20.68
N LEU A 291 -10.63 -17.99 21.28
CA LEU A 291 -10.24 -19.26 21.88
C LEU A 291 -10.04 -19.07 23.38
N ILE A 292 -10.54 -20.02 24.17
CA ILE A 292 -10.40 -20.03 25.63
C ILE A 292 -9.77 -21.32 26.12
N LEU A 293 -8.85 -21.18 27.07
CA LEU A 293 -8.26 -22.32 27.79
C LEU A 293 -9.07 -22.63 29.04
N ARG A 294 -9.71 -23.80 29.07
CA ARG A 294 -10.42 -24.31 30.25
C ARG A 294 -9.96 -25.73 30.55
N HIS A 295 -9.57 -25.97 31.79
CA HIS A 295 -9.09 -27.30 32.26
C HIS A 295 -8.01 -27.95 31.35
N GLY A 296 -7.08 -27.12 30.84
CA GLY A 296 -6.01 -27.60 29.96
C GLY A 296 -6.42 -27.85 28.50
N VAL A 297 -7.68 -27.55 28.14
CA VAL A 297 -8.19 -27.70 26.76
C VAL A 297 -8.50 -26.34 26.17
N VAL A 298 -7.91 -26.06 24.99
CA VAL A 298 -8.22 -24.87 24.20
C VAL A 298 -9.44 -25.16 23.33
N SER A 299 -10.47 -24.33 23.41
CA SER A 299 -11.69 -24.49 22.65
C SER A 299 -12.21 -23.15 22.12
N PRO A 300 -12.89 -23.12 20.95
CA PRO A 300 -13.60 -21.94 20.49
C PRO A 300 -14.72 -21.54 21.44
N THR A 301 -14.94 -20.24 21.56
CA THR A 301 -16.10 -19.64 22.25
C THR A 301 -16.65 -18.52 21.38
N ASP A 302 -17.81 -17.96 21.70
CA ASP A 302 -18.32 -16.78 21.01
C ASP A 302 -17.72 -15.49 21.56
N GLY A 303 -17.82 -14.40 20.77
CA GLY A 303 -17.21 -13.12 21.10
C GLY A 303 -17.76 -12.49 22.36
N GLU A 304 -19.06 -12.65 22.64
CA GLU A 304 -19.75 -12.10 23.80
C GLU A 304 -19.24 -12.74 25.10
N ASP A 305 -19.20 -14.08 25.14
CA ASP A 305 -18.68 -14.85 26.26
C ASP A 305 -17.18 -14.61 26.48
N ALA A 306 -16.42 -14.55 25.40
CA ALA A 306 -14.98 -14.28 25.46
C ALA A 306 -14.68 -12.91 26.07
N LEU A 307 -15.42 -11.90 25.65
CA LEU A 307 -15.21 -10.54 26.13
C LEU A 307 -15.69 -10.36 27.58
N ALA A 308 -16.79 -11.03 27.96
CA ALA A 308 -17.27 -11.06 29.34
C ALA A 308 -16.23 -11.72 30.26
N GLU A 309 -15.64 -12.83 29.84
CA GLU A 309 -14.61 -13.53 30.63
C GLU A 309 -13.30 -12.71 30.68
N ALA A 310 -12.88 -12.07 29.58
CA ALA A 310 -11.74 -11.18 29.57
C ALA A 310 -11.92 -10.03 30.57
N ALA A 311 -13.09 -9.37 30.55
CA ALA A 311 -13.43 -8.29 31.48
C ALA A 311 -13.38 -8.75 32.93
N ARG A 312 -13.97 -9.91 33.24
CA ARG A 312 -13.99 -10.50 34.58
C ARG A 312 -12.59 -10.80 35.09
N LEU A 313 -11.75 -11.47 34.29
CA LEU A 313 -10.39 -11.84 34.67
C LEU A 313 -9.49 -10.62 34.85
N LEU A 314 -9.59 -9.66 33.95
CA LEU A 314 -8.82 -8.40 34.03
C LEU A 314 -9.23 -7.55 35.22
N ASP A 315 -10.52 -7.40 35.49
CA ASP A 315 -11.02 -6.60 36.61
C ASP A 315 -10.61 -7.23 37.95
N ASP A 316 -10.71 -8.56 38.08
CA ASP A 316 -10.26 -9.29 39.28
C ASP A 316 -8.76 -9.07 39.53
N MET A 317 -7.93 -9.23 38.50
CA MET A 317 -6.50 -9.07 38.61
C MET A 317 -6.07 -7.60 38.84
N ALA A 318 -6.70 -6.68 38.15
CA ALA A 318 -6.41 -5.25 38.29
C ALA A 318 -6.84 -4.69 39.67
N ARG A 319 -7.85 -5.26 40.33
CA ARG A 319 -8.25 -4.88 41.68
C ARG A 319 -7.39 -5.49 42.77
N ARG A 320 -6.98 -6.77 42.60
CA ARG A 320 -6.26 -7.51 43.65
C ARG A 320 -4.76 -7.38 43.57
N HIS A 321 -4.22 -7.36 42.35
CA HIS A 321 -2.81 -7.43 42.06
C HIS A 321 -2.39 -6.54 40.87
N PRO A 322 -2.74 -5.23 40.87
CA PRO A 322 -2.41 -4.33 39.76
C PRO A 322 -0.90 -4.26 39.48
N GLU A 323 -0.08 -4.48 40.49
CA GLU A 323 1.40 -4.50 40.38
C GLU A 323 1.93 -5.74 39.65
N GLN A 324 1.14 -6.81 39.52
CA GLN A 324 1.51 -8.05 38.82
C GLN A 324 0.93 -8.13 37.39
N LEU A 325 0.14 -7.15 36.98
CA LEU A 325 -0.46 -7.07 35.66
C LEU A 325 0.35 -6.17 34.75
N ALA A 326 0.76 -6.72 33.60
CA ALA A 326 1.45 -6.00 32.55
C ALA A 326 0.61 -5.96 31.27
N VAL A 327 0.79 -4.91 30.46
CA VAL A 327 0.18 -4.76 29.14
C VAL A 327 1.28 -4.47 28.13
N LEU A 328 1.40 -5.35 27.15
CA LEU A 328 2.32 -5.23 26.03
C LEU A 328 1.55 -4.80 24.79
N LEU A 329 1.64 -3.51 24.45
CA LEU A 329 1.06 -2.93 23.25
C LEU A 329 1.96 -3.19 22.04
N SER A 330 1.40 -3.07 20.82
CA SER A 330 2.19 -3.15 19.60
C SER A 330 2.21 -1.80 18.87
N PRO A 331 3.35 -1.39 18.32
CA PRO A 331 3.42 -0.24 17.42
C PRO A 331 2.73 -0.46 16.06
N ASP A 332 2.11 -1.62 15.84
CA ASP A 332 1.25 -1.90 14.69
C ASP A 332 -0.22 -1.51 14.92
N MET A 333 -0.55 -1.08 16.14
CA MET A 333 -1.85 -0.53 16.47
C MET A 333 -2.01 0.90 15.94
N SER A 334 -3.24 1.30 15.58
CA SER A 334 -3.52 2.69 15.23
C SER A 334 -3.36 3.64 16.43
N CYS A 335 -3.17 4.94 16.17
CA CYS A 335 -3.12 5.95 17.24
C CYS A 335 -4.40 5.96 18.06
N GLU A 336 -5.55 5.74 17.43
CA GLU A 336 -6.86 5.63 18.09
C GLU A 336 -6.89 4.45 19.06
N ALA A 337 -6.42 3.28 18.62
CA ALA A 337 -6.37 2.08 19.46
C ALA A 337 -5.35 2.22 20.61
N LEU A 338 -4.19 2.81 20.37
CA LEU A 338 -3.19 3.12 21.40
C LEU A 338 -3.72 4.10 22.43
N LEU A 339 -4.47 5.12 22.02
CA LEU A 339 -5.11 6.08 22.91
C LEU A 339 -6.21 5.43 23.74
N ALA A 340 -7.02 4.55 23.14
CA ALA A 340 -8.04 3.76 23.85
C ALA A 340 -7.39 2.84 24.90
N ALA A 341 -6.32 2.14 24.55
CA ALA A 341 -5.56 1.29 25.45
C ALA A 341 -4.95 2.09 26.60
N ARG A 342 -4.31 3.24 26.33
CA ARG A 342 -3.80 4.14 27.36
C ARG A 342 -4.91 4.61 28.29
N SER A 343 -6.05 5.01 27.73
CA SER A 343 -7.20 5.45 28.52
C SER A 343 -7.70 4.37 29.48
N LEU A 344 -7.79 3.12 29.02
CA LEU A 344 -8.24 2.01 29.85
C LEU A 344 -7.16 1.61 30.87
N PHE A 345 -5.97 1.25 30.42
CA PHE A 345 -4.99 0.60 31.27
C PHE A 345 -4.20 1.60 32.16
N VAL A 346 -3.86 2.78 31.63
CA VAL A 346 -3.08 3.79 32.37
C VAL A 346 -4.01 4.74 33.13
N ASP A 347 -4.99 5.35 32.42
CA ASP A 347 -5.78 6.43 33.02
C ASP A 347 -6.83 5.91 34.01
N GLN A 348 -7.45 4.76 33.76
CA GLN A 348 -8.54 4.22 34.58
C GLN A 348 -8.07 3.12 35.53
N LEU A 349 -7.36 2.10 35.03
CA LEU A 349 -6.87 0.99 35.84
C LEU A 349 -5.59 1.33 36.63
N LYS A 350 -4.93 2.47 36.31
CA LYS A 350 -3.70 2.95 36.98
C LYS A 350 -2.55 1.94 36.95
N LEU A 351 -2.47 1.12 35.91
CA LEU A 351 -1.40 0.16 35.76
C LEU A 351 -0.08 0.88 35.49
N SER A 352 0.99 0.46 36.16
CA SER A 352 2.34 1.01 36.00
C SER A 352 3.15 0.30 34.90
N ARG A 353 2.73 -0.92 34.53
CA ARG A 353 3.41 -1.77 33.53
C ARG A 353 2.63 -1.80 32.22
N VAL A 354 2.54 -0.65 31.56
CA VAL A 354 1.96 -0.53 30.21
C VAL A 354 3.07 -0.04 29.30
N ASP A 355 3.45 -0.84 28.32
CA ASP A 355 4.60 -0.57 27.46
C ASP A 355 4.38 -1.11 26.04
N PHE A 356 5.28 -0.81 25.11
CA PHE A 356 5.28 -1.39 23.78
C PHE A 356 6.65 -2.00 23.46
N GLY A 357 6.64 -3.23 22.94
CA GLY A 357 7.83 -3.92 22.48
C GLY A 357 8.24 -3.44 21.08
N LEU A 358 9.53 -3.56 20.77
CA LEU A 358 10.08 -3.34 19.44
C LEU A 358 10.75 -4.62 18.96
N SER A 359 10.36 -5.09 17.78
CA SER A 359 11.18 -6.02 17.02
C SER A 359 12.20 -5.21 16.23
N LEU A 360 13.47 -5.55 16.39
CA LEU A 360 14.54 -4.97 15.57
C LEU A 360 14.72 -5.86 14.36
N ASP A 361 14.72 -5.24 13.18
CA ASP A 361 15.00 -5.97 11.96
C ASP A 361 16.46 -6.42 11.91
N PRO A 362 16.72 -7.58 11.26
CA PRO A 362 18.07 -7.95 10.91
C PRO A 362 18.75 -6.85 10.11
N ALA A 363 20.03 -6.63 10.38
CA ALA A 363 20.86 -5.70 9.61
C ALA A 363 20.77 -6.01 8.10
N GLY A 364 20.58 -4.98 7.28
CA GLY A 364 20.55 -5.10 5.82
C GLY A 364 19.19 -4.91 5.15
N LEU A 365 18.08 -4.74 5.89
CA LEU A 365 16.78 -4.41 5.30
C LEU A 365 16.60 -2.93 5.03
N GLU A 366 17.29 -2.07 5.77
CA GLU A 366 17.30 -0.63 5.51
C GLU A 366 18.05 -0.32 4.21
N ASP A 367 17.52 0.62 3.45
CA ASP A 367 18.16 1.11 2.23
C ASP A 367 18.05 2.64 2.11
N GLY A 368 18.76 3.21 1.14
CA GLY A 368 18.74 4.66 0.90
C GLY A 368 17.47 5.18 0.21
N LEU A 369 16.50 4.31 -0.13
CA LEU A 369 15.32 4.70 -0.90
C LEU A 369 14.06 4.82 -0.03
N LEU A 370 13.45 3.71 0.36
CA LEU A 370 12.22 3.74 1.15
C LEU A 370 12.27 2.89 2.41
N ARG A 371 12.92 1.73 2.38
CA ARG A 371 12.89 0.81 3.53
C ARG A 371 13.61 1.41 4.72
N THR A 372 13.05 1.20 5.91
CA THR A 372 13.63 1.61 7.20
C THR A 372 13.94 0.37 8.04
N ALA A 373 14.91 0.47 8.95
CA ALA A 373 15.23 -0.61 9.88
C ALA A 373 14.10 -0.91 10.86
N ASP A 374 13.32 0.11 11.22
CA ASP A 374 12.14 -0.03 12.07
C ASP A 374 10.95 -0.57 11.28
N ARG A 375 10.54 -1.79 11.60
CA ARG A 375 9.47 -2.54 10.90
C ARG A 375 8.06 -2.19 11.35
N HIS A 376 7.91 -1.27 12.29
CA HIS A 376 6.62 -0.89 12.84
C HIS A 376 6.11 0.43 12.27
N PRO A 377 4.86 0.50 11.76
CA PRO A 377 4.34 1.68 11.08
C PRO A 377 4.09 2.87 12.03
N ASN A 378 3.86 2.62 13.31
CA ASN A 378 3.34 3.61 14.27
C ASN A 378 4.13 3.72 15.58
N ARG A 379 5.43 3.38 15.57
CA ARG A 379 6.28 3.56 16.76
C ARG A 379 6.29 5.02 17.23
N MET A 380 6.40 5.95 16.31
CA MET A 380 6.34 7.39 16.63
C MET A 380 5.01 7.77 17.30
N GLY A 381 3.89 7.16 16.88
CA GLY A 381 2.59 7.35 17.54
C GLY A 381 2.59 6.87 19.00
N CYS A 382 3.21 5.73 19.30
CA CYS A 382 3.39 5.27 20.68
C CYS A 382 4.18 6.29 21.53
N GLU A 383 5.30 6.79 21.00
CA GLU A 383 6.17 7.75 21.68
C GLU A 383 5.46 9.09 21.92
N LEU A 384 4.78 9.62 20.91
CA LEU A 384 4.03 10.88 21.01
C LEU A 384 2.84 10.78 21.97
N LEU A 385 2.20 9.62 22.06
CA LEU A 385 1.18 9.33 23.06
C LEU A 385 1.75 9.07 24.47
N LYS A 386 3.07 9.26 24.65
CA LYS A 386 3.76 9.11 25.93
C LYS A 386 3.61 7.72 26.55
N LEU A 387 3.49 6.69 25.73
CA LEU A 387 3.62 5.32 26.16
C LEU A 387 5.10 5.02 26.45
N LYS A 388 5.38 4.12 27.39
CA LYS A 388 6.75 3.71 27.67
C LYS A 388 7.32 2.92 26.50
N ARG A 389 8.63 2.88 26.40
CA ARG A 389 9.32 2.21 25.31
C ARG A 389 10.00 0.95 25.78
N GLY A 390 9.70 -0.16 25.11
CA GLY A 390 10.67 -1.21 24.94
C GLY A 390 10.89 -2.16 26.11
N ALA A 391 9.90 -2.33 27.00
CA ALA A 391 10.00 -3.33 28.07
C ALA A 391 10.40 -4.72 27.56
N PHE A 392 9.90 -5.10 26.37
CA PHE A 392 10.24 -6.36 25.74
C PHE A 392 11.65 -6.34 25.10
N ALA A 393 11.99 -5.25 24.42
CA ALA A 393 13.29 -5.11 23.76
C ALA A 393 14.46 -5.08 24.75
N ASP A 394 14.24 -4.50 25.93
CA ASP A 394 15.24 -4.41 27.00
C ASP A 394 15.28 -5.69 27.88
N GLY A 395 14.44 -6.68 27.59
CA GLY A 395 14.34 -7.91 28.37
C GLY A 395 13.61 -7.76 29.71
N THR A 396 13.34 -6.52 30.15
CA THR A 396 12.81 -6.24 31.50
C THR A 396 11.48 -6.96 31.78
N LEU A 397 10.56 -6.99 30.81
CA LEU A 397 9.29 -7.72 30.97
C LEU A 397 9.51 -9.22 31.15
N LEU A 398 10.40 -9.82 30.36
CA LEU A 398 10.71 -11.25 30.44
C LEU A 398 11.37 -11.60 31.77
N ASP A 399 12.27 -10.75 32.27
CA ASP A 399 12.90 -10.94 33.56
C ASP A 399 11.89 -10.79 34.71
N GLU A 400 10.97 -9.83 34.62
CA GLU A 400 9.88 -9.70 35.60
C GLU A 400 8.92 -10.89 35.60
N ILE A 401 8.66 -11.52 34.44
CA ILE A 401 7.90 -12.78 34.35
C ILE A 401 8.70 -13.91 35.01
N ARG A 402 9.98 -14.07 34.65
CA ARG A 402 10.87 -15.10 35.19
C ARG A 402 11.02 -15.03 36.72
N GLU A 403 11.07 -13.82 37.25
CA GLU A 403 11.16 -13.56 38.68
C GLU A 403 9.79 -13.59 39.40
N GLY A 404 8.70 -13.83 38.69
CA GLY A 404 7.34 -13.91 39.22
C GLY A 404 6.75 -12.58 39.68
N ARG A 405 7.35 -11.44 39.30
CA ARG A 405 6.81 -10.11 39.55
C ARG A 405 5.63 -9.77 38.63
N VAL A 406 5.63 -10.29 37.40
CA VAL A 406 4.50 -10.25 36.47
C VAL A 406 3.86 -11.63 36.41
N LYS A 407 2.57 -11.71 36.69
CA LYS A 407 1.75 -12.93 36.67
C LYS A 407 0.55 -12.83 35.74
N GLY A 408 0.25 -11.64 35.21
CA GLY A 408 -0.74 -11.41 34.19
C GLY A 408 -0.19 -10.57 33.07
N LEU A 409 -0.49 -10.93 31.85
CA LEU A 409 -0.08 -10.21 30.65
C LEU A 409 -1.27 -10.06 29.69
N VAL A 410 -1.49 -8.84 29.23
CA VAL A 410 -2.33 -8.54 28.06
C VAL A 410 -1.39 -8.21 26.92
N CYS A 411 -1.48 -8.97 25.83
CA CYS A 411 -0.54 -8.91 24.72
C CYS A 411 -1.27 -8.55 23.42
N PHE A 412 -0.90 -7.43 22.80
CA PHE A 412 -1.49 -6.96 21.55
C PHE A 412 -0.57 -7.27 20.36
N ARG A 413 -1.04 -8.03 19.39
CA ARG A 413 -0.42 -8.29 18.07
C ARG A 413 0.97 -8.94 18.06
N TRP A 414 1.62 -9.16 19.18
CA TRP A 414 2.90 -9.82 19.24
C TRP A 414 2.75 -11.35 19.14
N ASP A 415 3.58 -11.98 18.33
CA ASP A 415 3.73 -13.43 18.31
C ASP A 415 4.86 -13.84 19.25
N LEU A 416 4.60 -13.81 20.57
CA LEU A 416 5.60 -14.15 21.58
C LEU A 416 6.09 -15.61 21.45
N PRO A 417 5.25 -16.61 21.11
CA PRO A 417 5.74 -17.95 20.86
C PRO A 417 6.79 -18.01 19.76
N ALA A 418 6.59 -17.33 18.63
CA ALA A 418 7.56 -17.28 17.54
C ALA A 418 8.84 -16.51 17.93
N LEU A 419 8.71 -15.42 18.67
CA LEU A 419 9.84 -14.58 19.11
C LEU A 419 10.71 -15.29 20.15
N LEU A 420 10.11 -16.02 21.08
CA LEU A 420 10.80 -16.70 22.19
C LEU A 420 11.25 -18.12 21.84
N GLY A 421 10.70 -18.71 20.78
CA GLY A 421 11.04 -20.07 20.36
C GLY A 421 10.85 -21.09 21.50
N GLU A 422 11.87 -21.89 21.77
CA GLU A 422 11.83 -22.94 22.81
C GLU A 422 11.60 -22.41 24.23
N GLN A 423 11.96 -21.16 24.50
CA GLN A 423 11.78 -20.54 25.83
C GLN A 423 10.33 -20.10 26.09
N ALA A 424 9.48 -20.07 25.08
CA ALA A 424 8.11 -19.56 25.19
C ALA A 424 7.31 -20.32 26.27
N ARG A 425 7.37 -21.66 26.30
CA ARG A 425 6.64 -22.48 27.26
C ARG A 425 7.12 -22.28 28.68
N GLU A 426 8.44 -22.18 28.90
CA GLU A 426 9.02 -21.96 30.21
C GLU A 426 8.63 -20.59 30.79
N LEU A 427 8.71 -19.53 29.97
CA LEU A 427 8.43 -18.17 30.41
C LEU A 427 6.93 -17.89 30.52
N LEU A 428 6.18 -18.10 29.44
CA LEU A 428 4.77 -17.74 29.39
C LEU A 428 3.90 -18.70 30.22
N GLY A 429 4.33 -19.94 30.42
CA GLY A 429 3.66 -20.91 31.29
C GLY A 429 3.68 -20.53 32.77
N GLN A 430 4.50 -19.57 33.20
CA GLN A 430 4.50 -19.03 34.57
C GLN A 430 3.38 -18.01 34.82
N LEU A 431 2.76 -17.49 33.75
CA LEU A 431 1.68 -16.53 33.85
C LEU A 431 0.39 -17.21 34.32
N ARG A 432 -0.32 -16.58 35.26
CA ARG A 432 -1.65 -17.01 35.71
C ARG A 432 -2.75 -16.53 34.76
N LEU A 433 -2.48 -15.44 34.06
CA LEU A 433 -3.39 -14.83 33.10
C LEU A 433 -2.60 -14.37 31.89
N LEU A 434 -2.96 -14.87 30.72
CA LEU A 434 -2.43 -14.39 29.46
C LEU A 434 -3.57 -14.19 28.47
N ILE A 435 -3.90 -12.92 28.21
CA ILE A 435 -4.89 -12.51 27.22
C ILE A 435 -4.16 -11.98 25.99
N VAL A 436 -4.45 -12.56 24.85
CA VAL A 436 -3.82 -12.24 23.58
C VAL A 436 -4.85 -11.64 22.63
N LEU A 437 -4.54 -10.48 22.08
CA LEU A 437 -5.32 -9.80 21.05
C LEU A 437 -4.53 -9.87 19.74
N THR A 438 -4.99 -10.67 18.80
CA THR A 438 -4.25 -10.95 17.57
C THR A 438 -5.18 -11.12 16.38
N PRO A 439 -4.81 -10.61 15.18
CA PRO A 439 -5.59 -10.86 13.98
C PRO A 439 -5.37 -12.27 13.41
N GLN A 440 -4.26 -12.93 13.77
CA GLN A 440 -3.85 -14.20 13.18
C GLN A 440 -3.86 -15.33 14.20
N ALA A 441 -4.21 -16.52 13.74
CA ALA A 441 -4.07 -17.74 14.51
C ALA A 441 -2.56 -18.07 14.64
N GLN A 442 -2.01 -17.80 15.82
CA GLN A 442 -0.61 -18.04 16.16
C GLN A 442 -0.46 -19.30 17.02
N ALA A 443 0.77 -19.79 17.18
CA ALA A 443 1.05 -21.02 17.90
C ALA A 443 1.02 -20.85 19.43
N TRP A 444 -0.01 -20.22 19.98
CA TRP A 444 -0.16 -20.02 21.42
C TRP A 444 -0.48 -21.33 22.18
N GLY A 445 -1.18 -22.26 21.52
CA GLY A 445 -1.58 -23.52 22.14
C GLY A 445 -2.31 -23.29 23.48
N ASP A 446 -1.85 -24.01 24.49
CA ASP A 446 -2.33 -23.94 25.88
C ASP A 446 -1.63 -22.87 26.74
N LEU A 447 -0.82 -22.01 26.15
CA LEU A 447 -0.14 -20.92 26.86
C LEU A 447 -1.10 -19.74 27.14
N ALA A 448 -1.95 -19.38 26.17
CA ALA A 448 -2.87 -18.28 26.32
C ALA A 448 -4.15 -18.69 27.05
N THR A 449 -4.51 -17.94 28.11
CA THR A 449 -5.80 -18.11 28.81
C THR A 449 -6.96 -17.78 27.89
N LEU A 450 -6.80 -16.71 27.07
CA LEU A 450 -7.80 -16.23 26.13
C LEU A 450 -7.13 -15.61 24.91
N GLN A 451 -7.62 -15.95 23.72
CA GLN A 451 -7.19 -15.35 22.46
C GLN A 451 -8.40 -14.64 21.83
N LEU A 452 -8.28 -13.35 21.60
CA LEU A 452 -9.33 -12.50 21.03
C LEU A 452 -8.94 -12.07 19.62
N PRO A 453 -9.78 -12.34 18.60
CA PRO A 453 -9.52 -11.89 17.25
C PRO A 453 -9.72 -10.37 17.13
N VAL A 454 -8.73 -9.69 16.52
CA VAL A 454 -8.81 -8.26 16.20
C VAL A 454 -8.66 -8.02 14.72
N ALA A 455 -9.28 -6.94 14.23
CA ALA A 455 -9.23 -6.56 12.83
C ALA A 455 -7.81 -6.23 12.35
N LEU A 456 -7.49 -6.57 11.11
CA LEU A 456 -6.27 -6.14 10.42
C LEU A 456 -6.37 -4.66 10.02
N TYR A 457 -5.23 -4.05 9.65
CA TYR A 457 -5.19 -2.66 9.17
C TYR A 457 -6.06 -2.43 7.92
N ALA A 458 -6.24 -3.46 7.08
CA ALA A 458 -7.10 -3.41 5.90
C ALA A 458 -8.60 -3.54 6.23
N GLU A 459 -8.95 -3.85 7.47
CA GLU A 459 -10.30 -4.14 7.95
C GLU A 459 -10.84 -3.09 8.93
N GLN A 460 -10.07 -2.05 9.22
CA GLN A 460 -10.45 -0.97 10.14
C GLN A 460 -9.90 0.37 9.68
N ASP A 461 -10.51 1.44 10.15
CA ASP A 461 -9.99 2.80 10.00
C ASP A 461 -8.93 3.08 11.06
N GLY A 462 -7.96 3.93 10.74
CA GLY A 462 -6.97 4.32 11.72
C GLY A 462 -5.99 5.38 11.22
N THR A 463 -5.11 5.78 12.12
CA THR A 463 -4.04 6.75 11.86
C THR A 463 -2.70 6.15 12.30
N PHE A 464 -1.69 6.21 11.42
CA PHE A 464 -0.30 5.96 11.77
C PHE A 464 0.50 7.26 11.75
N VAL A 465 1.51 7.35 12.62
CA VAL A 465 2.50 8.43 12.58
C VAL A 465 3.84 7.82 12.21
N ASN A 466 4.34 8.19 11.03
CA ASN A 466 5.58 7.64 10.50
C ASN A 466 6.83 8.15 11.25
N PHE A 467 8.01 7.59 10.94
CA PHE A 467 9.29 7.96 11.59
C PHE A 467 9.66 9.45 11.49
N GLN A 468 9.05 10.19 10.56
CA GLN A 468 9.24 11.65 10.41
C GLN A 468 8.20 12.47 11.20
N GLY A 469 7.35 11.83 12.00
CA GLY A 469 6.28 12.50 12.73
C GLY A 469 5.06 12.86 11.89
N LYS A 470 4.99 12.39 10.63
CA LYS A 470 3.86 12.66 9.75
C LYS A 470 2.71 11.70 10.03
N ALA A 471 1.59 12.26 10.47
CA ALA A 471 0.36 11.51 10.66
C ALA A 471 -0.33 11.24 9.31
N GLN A 472 -0.85 10.03 9.12
CA GLN A 472 -1.50 9.57 7.90
C GLN A 472 -2.67 8.65 8.25
N ARG A 473 -3.82 8.88 7.62
CA ARG A 473 -5.02 8.06 7.81
C ARG A 473 -5.11 6.96 6.75
N PHE A 474 -5.60 5.82 7.17
CA PHE A 474 -6.00 4.71 6.31
C PHE A 474 -7.47 4.35 6.55
N HIS A 475 -8.07 3.69 5.56
CA HIS A 475 -9.48 3.31 5.57
C HIS A 475 -9.63 1.80 5.42
N ALA A 476 -10.65 1.24 6.08
CA ALA A 476 -11.02 -0.15 5.90
C ALA A 476 -11.36 -0.43 4.44
N ALA A 477 -10.70 -1.41 3.84
CA ALA A 477 -11.04 -1.88 2.49
C ALA A 477 -12.30 -2.75 2.51
N PHE A 478 -12.46 -3.56 3.54
CA PHE A 478 -13.57 -4.52 3.69
C PHE A 478 -13.79 -4.83 5.19
N PRO A 479 -14.95 -5.41 5.54
CA PRO A 479 -15.24 -5.83 6.91
C PRO A 479 -14.23 -6.88 7.44
N PRO A 480 -14.02 -6.95 8.77
CA PRO A 480 -13.22 -7.98 9.39
C PRO A 480 -13.74 -9.40 9.10
N MET A 481 -12.84 -10.38 9.18
CA MET A 481 -13.19 -11.79 9.01
C MET A 481 -13.61 -12.43 10.32
N GLY A 482 -14.55 -13.39 10.22
CA GLY A 482 -15.04 -14.13 11.38
C GLY A 482 -15.67 -13.23 12.44
N GLU A 483 -15.26 -13.42 13.69
CA GLU A 483 -15.71 -12.62 14.85
C GLU A 483 -14.68 -11.54 15.25
N ALA A 484 -13.72 -11.20 14.35
CA ALA A 484 -12.75 -10.14 14.61
C ALA A 484 -13.43 -8.76 14.67
N VAL A 485 -13.02 -7.94 15.62
CA VAL A 485 -13.51 -6.58 15.81
C VAL A 485 -12.35 -5.58 15.85
N GLY A 486 -12.64 -4.31 15.59
CA GLY A 486 -11.65 -3.24 15.73
C GLY A 486 -11.16 -3.12 17.17
N GLU A 487 -9.86 -2.88 17.36
CA GLU A 487 -9.28 -2.77 18.71
C GLU A 487 -9.90 -1.64 19.53
N VAL A 488 -10.33 -0.55 18.89
CA VAL A 488 -11.00 0.56 19.56
C VAL A 488 -12.32 0.07 20.17
N ASP A 489 -13.15 -0.61 19.38
CA ASP A 489 -14.45 -1.12 19.84
C ASP A 489 -14.27 -2.14 20.95
N LEU A 490 -13.31 -3.07 20.78
CA LEU A 490 -13.00 -4.08 21.79
C LEU A 490 -12.56 -3.44 23.11
N LEU A 491 -11.68 -2.44 23.08
CA LEU A 491 -11.18 -1.76 24.28
C LEU A 491 -12.26 -0.92 24.98
N LEU A 492 -13.14 -0.27 24.23
CA LEU A 492 -14.27 0.48 24.77
C LEU A 492 -15.27 -0.46 25.45
N GLU A 493 -15.62 -1.56 24.81
CA GLU A 493 -16.54 -2.57 25.34
C GLU A 493 -15.96 -3.25 26.59
N LEU A 494 -14.67 -3.62 26.54
CA LEU A 494 -13.97 -4.20 27.68
C LEU A 494 -14.00 -3.26 28.90
N GLY A 495 -13.73 -1.98 28.69
CA GLY A 495 -13.81 -0.97 29.73
C GLY A 495 -15.24 -0.84 30.31
N GLN A 496 -16.25 -0.84 29.46
CA GLN A 496 -17.65 -0.76 29.86
C GLN A 496 -18.06 -1.96 30.72
N ARG A 497 -17.70 -3.18 30.32
CA ARG A 497 -17.99 -4.42 31.08
C ARG A 497 -17.28 -4.48 32.43
N MET A 498 -16.12 -3.87 32.55
CA MET A 498 -15.41 -3.70 33.83
C MET A 498 -16.01 -2.60 34.71
N GLY A 499 -17.12 -1.97 34.32
CA GLY A 499 -17.72 -0.85 35.02
C GLY A 499 -16.90 0.44 34.95
N ARG A 500 -15.97 0.53 34.03
CA ARG A 500 -15.16 1.70 33.76
C ARG A 500 -15.85 2.53 32.68
N ARG A 501 -16.10 3.79 32.95
CA ARG A 501 -16.65 4.71 31.94
C ARG A 501 -15.48 5.49 31.35
N PRO A 502 -15.00 5.15 30.15
CA PRO A 502 -13.99 5.97 29.51
C PRO A 502 -14.55 7.37 29.29
N ALA A 503 -13.73 8.39 29.53
CA ALA A 503 -14.10 9.77 29.23
C ALA A 503 -14.45 9.96 27.73
N GLN A 504 -14.05 8.99 26.90
CA GLN A 504 -14.36 8.87 25.48
C GLN A 504 -15.07 7.55 25.23
N SER A 505 -16.40 7.61 25.10
CA SER A 505 -17.26 6.44 24.89
C SER A 505 -17.54 6.18 23.39
N SER A 506 -16.90 6.90 22.48
CA SER A 506 -17.12 6.76 21.05
C SER A 506 -15.85 7.06 20.24
N HIS A 507 -15.80 6.56 19.01
CA HIS A 507 -14.76 6.87 18.04
C HIS A 507 -14.57 8.37 17.82
N GLU A 508 -15.67 9.14 17.77
CA GLU A 508 -15.62 10.59 17.60
C GLU A 508 -14.94 11.28 18.79
N ALA A 509 -15.28 10.88 20.01
CA ALA A 509 -14.70 11.44 21.23
C ALA A 509 -13.20 11.09 21.35
N LEU A 510 -12.81 9.85 20.99
CA LEU A 510 -11.41 9.44 20.90
C LEU A 510 -10.64 10.27 19.87
N ARG A 511 -11.24 10.50 18.70
CA ARG A 511 -10.62 11.30 17.65
C ARG A 511 -10.41 12.75 18.09
N LYS A 512 -11.41 13.40 18.68
CA LYS A 512 -11.28 14.76 19.21
C LYS A 512 -10.15 14.85 20.24
N ARG A 513 -10.03 13.85 21.10
CA ARG A 513 -8.93 13.78 22.08
C ARG A 513 -7.59 13.56 21.38
N LEU A 514 -7.53 12.69 20.38
CA LEU A 514 -6.32 12.44 19.60
C LEU A 514 -5.83 13.72 18.91
N GLU A 515 -6.73 14.46 18.28
CA GLU A 515 -6.43 15.75 17.63
C GLU A 515 -5.93 16.80 18.63
N ALA A 516 -6.45 16.79 19.86
CA ALA A 516 -5.98 17.69 20.91
C ALA A 516 -4.58 17.30 21.45
N GLU A 517 -4.28 16.01 21.55
CA GLU A 517 -2.99 15.52 22.04
C GLU A 517 -1.92 15.43 20.95
N LEU A 518 -2.33 15.16 19.71
CA LEU A 518 -1.48 15.06 18.52
C LEU A 518 -2.00 16.02 17.43
N PRO A 519 -1.67 17.31 17.47
CA PRO A 519 -2.19 18.31 16.53
C PRO A 519 -1.95 17.98 15.05
N GLN A 520 -0.90 17.20 14.74
CA GLN A 520 -0.62 16.73 13.39
C GLN A 520 -1.66 15.74 12.84
N THR A 521 -2.58 15.24 13.67
CA THR A 521 -3.71 14.41 13.24
C THR A 521 -4.96 15.22 12.92
N ALA A 522 -4.99 16.50 13.28
CA ALA A 522 -6.10 17.40 12.99
C ALA A 522 -6.17 17.73 11.50
N GLY A 523 -7.38 17.80 10.97
CA GLY A 523 -7.61 18.19 9.57
C GLY A 523 -7.07 17.20 8.52
N LEU A 524 -6.68 15.99 8.92
CA LEU A 524 -6.34 14.95 7.95
C LEU A 524 -7.58 14.61 7.12
N GLU A 525 -7.43 14.69 5.79
CA GLU A 525 -8.48 14.25 4.87
C GLU A 525 -8.85 12.79 5.16
N ALA A 526 -10.15 12.52 5.15
CA ALA A 526 -10.60 11.13 5.21
C ALA A 526 -10.05 10.41 3.97
N PRO A 527 -9.43 9.24 4.13
CA PRO A 527 -9.01 8.47 2.98
C PRO A 527 -10.24 8.12 2.14
N ARG A 528 -10.04 7.91 0.85
CA ARG A 528 -11.11 7.57 -0.07
C ARG A 528 -11.75 6.25 0.35
N ALA A 529 -13.06 6.27 0.59
CA ALA A 529 -13.83 5.06 0.86
C ALA A 529 -13.72 4.06 -0.32
N PRO A 530 -13.97 2.77 -0.09
CA PRO A 530 -13.92 1.77 -1.15
C PRO A 530 -14.85 2.13 -2.30
N GLU A 531 -14.29 2.33 -3.49
CA GLU A 531 -15.03 2.63 -4.71
C GLU A 531 -14.77 1.55 -5.76
N HIS A 532 -15.80 1.21 -6.52
CA HIS A 532 -15.59 0.53 -7.79
C HIS A 532 -14.78 1.45 -8.71
N ARG A 533 -13.84 0.88 -9.45
CA ARG A 533 -13.19 1.61 -10.54
C ARG A 533 -14.27 1.96 -11.56
N VAL A 534 -14.93 3.10 -11.37
CA VAL A 534 -15.83 3.64 -12.37
C VAL A 534 -14.99 3.86 -13.63
N SER A 535 -15.43 3.22 -14.71
CA SER A 535 -14.99 3.58 -16.04
C SER A 535 -14.86 5.09 -16.13
N LYS A 536 -13.70 5.57 -16.59
CA LYS A 536 -13.38 6.93 -16.98
C LYS A 536 -14.53 7.92 -16.74
N GLU A 537 -14.34 8.93 -15.92
CA GLU A 537 -15.04 10.18 -16.16
C GLU A 537 -14.84 10.49 -17.64
N ALA A 538 -15.90 10.37 -18.40
CA ALA A 538 -15.89 10.75 -19.80
C ALA A 538 -15.48 12.22 -19.80
N ALA A 539 -14.26 12.49 -20.27
CA ALA A 539 -13.92 13.85 -20.64
C ALA A 539 -15.07 14.34 -21.55
N PRO A 540 -15.63 15.51 -21.32
CA PRO A 540 -16.71 16.02 -22.15
C PRO A 540 -16.27 15.91 -23.61
N ARG A 541 -17.11 15.23 -24.41
CA ARG A 541 -16.92 14.99 -25.85
C ARG A 541 -16.73 16.31 -26.60
#